data_081f2dfe0cca808f5e3f0ce535b0baaa
#
_entry.id   081f2dfe0cca808f5e3f0ce535b0baaa
#
_cell.length_a   1.000
_cell.length_b   1.000
_cell.length_c   1.000
_cell.angle_alpha   90.00
_cell.angle_beta   90.00
_cell.angle_gamma   90.00
#
_symmetry.space_group_name_H-M   'P 1'
#
loop_
_entity.id
_entity.type
_entity.pdbx_description
1 polymer ?
#
loop_
_entity_poly.entity_id
_entity_poly.type
_entity_poly.pdbx_seq_one_letter_code
_entity_poly.pdbx_strand_id
1 'polypeptide(L)'
;AYTVLVSFCMRTVSFLERLFSPGIGSYAANLTEVKTRMPNAKVLSEKQAIVASLTEKLQGAAAGIIVDYKGITVAEDTALRAECRKNEVDYAVVKNTLLRFAFNNVGLNELDEQLNGTTALAVASDPVAPARVIADYAKKLNGKFEIKGGFMDGKVVDMATINALAAIPALPVLQAQVLGTMLAPITSLACVLKQIAEK
;
A
#
# COMPACT_ATOMS: atom_id res chain seq x y z
N ALA A 1 46.84 -39.08 19.64
CA ALA A 1 45.45 -39.23 20.11
C ALA A 1 44.42 -38.65 19.11
N TYR A 2 44.75 -37.66 18.32
CA TYR A 2 43.84 -37.02 17.36
C TYR A 2 43.58 -37.86 16.07
N THR A 3 44.52 -38.65 15.64
CA THR A 3 44.41 -39.49 14.43
C THR A 3 43.49 -40.66 14.56
N VAL A 4 43.29 -41.21 15.77
CA VAL A 4 42.42 -42.34 16.05
C VAL A 4 40.93 -41.90 16.09
N LEU A 5 40.66 -40.68 16.56
CA LEU A 5 39.31 -40.12 16.63
C LEU A 5 38.74 -39.76 15.24
N VAL A 6 39.57 -39.26 14.34
CA VAL A 6 39.17 -38.93 12.96
C VAL A 6 38.88 -40.23 12.17
N SER A 7 39.68 -41.28 12.37
CA SER A 7 39.46 -42.59 11.73
C SER A 7 38.18 -43.31 12.23
N PHE A 8 37.79 -43.08 13.48
CA PHE A 8 36.56 -43.64 14.03
C PHE A 8 35.32 -42.91 13.54
N CYS A 9 35.42 -41.56 13.40
CA CYS A 9 34.35 -40.74 12.88
C CYS A 9 34.06 -41.03 11.38
N MET A 10 35.10 -41.26 10.57
CA MET A 10 34.94 -41.64 9.16
C MET A 10 34.30 -43.01 8.96
N ARG A 11 34.56 -43.95 9.88
CA ARG A 11 33.94 -45.29 9.82
C ARG A 11 32.46 -45.31 10.23
N THR A 12 32.05 -44.45 11.12
CA THR A 12 30.64 -44.35 11.54
C THR A 12 29.76 -43.67 10.47
N VAL A 13 30.29 -42.69 9.73
CA VAL A 13 29.59 -42.04 8.60
C VAL A 13 29.35 -43.08 7.47
N SER A 14 30.36 -43.89 7.14
CA SER A 14 30.27 -44.91 6.09
C SER A 14 29.30 -46.08 6.48
N PHE A 15 29.11 -46.34 7.78
CA PHE A 15 28.16 -47.34 8.26
C PHE A 15 26.71 -46.83 8.24
N LEU A 16 26.49 -45.53 8.50
CA LEU A 16 25.17 -44.88 8.41
C LEU A 16 24.68 -44.76 6.95
N GLU A 17 25.57 -44.56 5.99
CA GLU A 17 25.23 -44.54 4.56
C GLU A 17 24.76 -45.92 4.03
N ARG A 18 25.19 -47.02 4.64
CA ARG A 18 24.78 -48.38 4.25
C ARG A 18 23.45 -48.84 4.88
N LEU A 19 22.98 -48.21 5.95
CA LEU A 19 21.71 -48.53 6.61
C LEU A 19 20.54 -47.72 6.06
N PHE A 20 20.81 -46.66 5.33
CA PHE A 20 19.75 -45.85 4.66
C PHE A 20 19.51 -46.47 3.28
N SER A 21 18.47 -47.25 3.20
CA SER A 21 17.90 -47.97 2.06
C SER A 21 17.78 -47.12 0.78
N PRO A 22 17.90 -47.73 -0.43
CA PRO A 22 17.99 -47.02 -1.72
C PRO A 22 16.69 -46.36 -2.23
N GLY A 23 15.76 -46.02 -1.34
CA GLY A 23 14.49 -45.39 -1.70
C GLY A 23 14.47 -43.85 -1.62
N ILE A 24 15.41 -43.22 -0.93
CA ILE A 24 15.40 -41.74 -0.73
C ILE A 24 16.26 -41.01 -1.75
N GLY A 25 17.14 -41.70 -2.47
CA GLY A 25 18.01 -41.09 -3.47
C GLY A 25 17.28 -40.46 -4.67
N SER A 26 16.07 -40.92 -4.98
CA SER A 26 15.29 -40.38 -6.11
C SER A 26 14.58 -39.06 -5.77
N TYR A 27 14.25 -38.82 -4.50
CA TYR A 27 13.63 -37.59 -4.05
C TYR A 27 14.66 -36.46 -3.84
N ALA A 28 15.88 -36.78 -3.46
CA ALA A 28 16.96 -35.82 -3.29
C ALA A 28 17.49 -35.29 -4.65
N ALA A 29 17.52 -36.17 -5.68
CA ALA A 29 17.91 -35.76 -7.04
C ALA A 29 16.90 -34.80 -7.67
N ASN A 30 15.62 -34.91 -7.34
CA ASN A 30 14.58 -33.98 -7.83
C ASN A 30 14.56 -32.63 -7.10
N LEU A 31 15.20 -32.53 -5.92
CA LEU A 31 15.32 -31.27 -5.18
C LEU A 31 16.49 -30.42 -5.65
N THR A 32 17.48 -31.00 -6.34
CA THR A 32 18.62 -30.25 -6.90
C THR A 32 18.35 -29.73 -8.33
N GLU A 33 17.31 -30.24 -8.99
CA GLU A 33 16.79 -29.69 -10.25
C GLU A 33 15.63 -28.69 -10.08
N VAL A 34 15.53 -27.98 -8.98
CA VAL A 34 14.92 -26.66 -9.02
C VAL A 34 15.88 -25.80 -9.82
N LYS A 35 15.82 -25.95 -11.13
CA LYS A 35 16.38 -25.05 -12.11
C LYS A 35 15.91 -23.67 -11.68
N THR A 36 16.73 -22.95 -10.94
CA THR A 36 16.55 -21.52 -10.73
C THR A 36 16.52 -20.94 -12.15
N ARG A 37 15.32 -20.81 -12.69
CA ARG A 37 15.12 -20.10 -13.97
C ARG A 37 15.68 -18.73 -13.71
N MET A 38 16.92 -18.51 -14.13
CA MET A 38 17.53 -17.20 -14.14
C MET A 38 16.53 -16.29 -14.83
N PRO A 39 15.99 -15.28 -14.14
CA PRO A 39 15.03 -14.39 -14.79
C PRO A 39 15.74 -13.79 -15.98
N ASN A 40 15.08 -13.76 -17.13
CA ASN A 40 15.62 -13.16 -18.34
C ASN A 40 16.10 -11.75 -17.99
N ALA A 41 17.36 -11.43 -18.30
CA ALA A 41 17.98 -10.16 -17.91
C ALA A 41 17.15 -8.93 -18.33
N LYS A 42 16.46 -9.01 -19.48
CA LYS A 42 15.53 -7.98 -19.96
C LYS A 42 14.33 -7.79 -19.02
N VAL A 43 13.70 -8.87 -18.58
CA VAL A 43 12.54 -8.82 -17.67
C VAL A 43 12.94 -8.33 -16.28
N LEU A 44 14.20 -8.58 -15.88
CA LEU A 44 14.71 -8.12 -14.59
C LEU A 44 14.95 -6.61 -14.63
N SER A 45 15.56 -6.10 -15.71
CA SER A 45 15.77 -4.66 -15.90
C SER A 45 14.44 -3.88 -15.99
N GLU A 46 13.43 -4.41 -16.68
CA GLU A 46 12.08 -3.81 -16.73
C GLU A 46 11.45 -3.70 -15.33
N LYS A 47 11.55 -4.75 -14.52
CA LYS A 47 11.03 -4.74 -13.14
C LYS A 47 11.78 -3.76 -12.25
N GLN A 48 13.08 -3.66 -12.40
CA GLN A 48 13.90 -2.68 -11.67
C GLN A 48 13.52 -1.25 -12.05
N ALA A 49 13.28 -0.98 -13.34
CA ALA A 49 12.84 0.32 -13.81
C ALA A 49 11.45 0.69 -13.22
N ILE A 50 10.52 -0.27 -13.15
CA ILE A 50 9.21 -0.05 -12.52
C ILE A 50 9.36 0.24 -11.02
N VAL A 51 10.20 -0.50 -10.29
CA VAL A 51 10.45 -0.24 -8.86
C VAL A 51 11.09 1.13 -8.66
N ALA A 52 12.05 1.54 -9.50
CA ALA A 52 12.65 2.85 -9.43
C ALA A 52 11.62 3.98 -9.63
N SER A 53 10.79 3.88 -10.68
CA SER A 53 9.74 4.87 -10.93
C SER A 53 8.68 4.92 -9.82
N LEU A 54 8.34 3.78 -9.19
CA LEU A 54 7.46 3.73 -8.02
C LEU A 54 8.10 4.39 -6.80
N THR A 55 9.38 4.14 -6.56
CA THR A 55 10.12 4.74 -5.44
C THR A 55 10.19 6.26 -5.58
N GLU A 56 10.44 6.77 -6.79
CA GLU A 56 10.42 8.22 -7.06
C GLU A 56 9.03 8.82 -6.79
N LYS A 57 7.97 8.16 -7.25
CA LYS A 57 6.58 8.60 -6.98
C LYS A 57 6.25 8.60 -5.49
N LEU A 58 6.68 7.58 -4.75
CA LEU A 58 6.45 7.49 -3.30
C LEU A 58 7.22 8.56 -2.52
N GLN A 59 8.44 8.88 -2.94
CA GLN A 59 9.24 9.96 -2.33
C GLN A 59 8.69 11.35 -2.62
N GLY A 60 8.09 11.54 -3.78
CA GLY A 60 7.49 12.82 -4.18
C GLY A 60 6.08 13.05 -3.64
N ALA A 61 5.47 12.05 -3.01
CA ALA A 61 4.10 12.09 -2.52
C ALA A 61 4.04 12.41 -1.03
N ALA A 62 3.11 13.28 -0.63
CA ALA A 62 2.83 13.57 0.77
C ALA A 62 2.02 12.44 1.43
N ALA A 63 1.10 11.83 0.68
CA ALA A 63 0.27 10.73 1.18
C ALA A 63 0.01 9.66 0.13
N GLY A 64 -0.13 8.42 0.58
CA GLY A 64 -0.56 7.31 -0.24
C GLY A 64 -1.45 6.34 0.54
N ILE A 65 -2.46 5.80 -0.14
CA ILE A 65 -3.43 4.90 0.45
C ILE A 65 -3.44 3.60 -0.34
N ILE A 66 -3.44 2.51 0.40
CA ILE A 66 -3.52 1.14 -0.12
C ILE A 66 -4.97 0.68 -0.02
N VAL A 67 -5.52 0.26 -1.15
CA VAL A 67 -6.92 -0.18 -1.23
C VAL A 67 -7.05 -1.56 -1.85
N ASP A 68 -8.08 -2.29 -1.45
CA ASP A 68 -8.54 -3.50 -2.11
C ASP A 68 -9.67 -3.16 -3.08
N TYR A 69 -9.53 -3.61 -4.33
CA TYR A 69 -10.52 -3.36 -5.39
C TYR A 69 -11.28 -4.63 -5.80
N LYS A 70 -11.44 -5.58 -4.90
CA LYS A 70 -12.05 -6.87 -5.19
C LYS A 70 -13.56 -6.72 -5.49
N GLY A 71 -13.94 -7.10 -6.71
CA GLY A 71 -15.35 -7.13 -7.11
C GLY A 71 -15.91 -5.82 -7.69
N ILE A 72 -15.05 -4.89 -8.08
CA ILE A 72 -15.42 -3.65 -8.78
C ILE A 72 -15.70 -3.97 -10.26
N THR A 73 -16.71 -3.33 -10.84
CA THR A 73 -17.00 -3.38 -12.28
C THR A 73 -16.09 -2.42 -13.05
N VAL A 74 -15.88 -2.70 -14.36
CA VAL A 74 -15.03 -1.84 -15.21
C VAL A 74 -15.57 -0.41 -15.30
N ALA A 75 -16.89 -0.24 -15.29
CA ALA A 75 -17.52 1.09 -15.31
C ALA A 75 -17.20 1.88 -14.03
N GLU A 76 -17.27 1.24 -12.87
CA GLU A 76 -16.95 1.83 -11.56
C GLU A 76 -15.46 2.20 -11.47
N ASP A 77 -14.55 1.32 -11.94
CA ASP A 77 -13.10 1.62 -11.95
C ASP A 77 -12.77 2.78 -12.89
N THR A 78 -13.44 2.86 -14.05
CA THR A 78 -13.25 3.99 -14.98
C THR A 78 -13.72 5.32 -14.36
N ALA A 79 -14.85 5.30 -13.66
CA ALA A 79 -15.35 6.48 -12.94
C ALA A 79 -14.40 6.89 -11.79
N LEU A 80 -13.93 5.92 -11.00
CA LEU A 80 -12.93 6.15 -9.95
C LEU A 80 -11.66 6.83 -10.51
N ARG A 81 -11.11 6.28 -11.60
CA ARG A 81 -9.93 6.86 -12.26
C ARG A 81 -10.16 8.28 -12.79
N ALA A 82 -11.37 8.57 -13.28
CA ALA A 82 -11.74 9.89 -13.74
C ALA A 82 -11.79 10.90 -12.58
N GLU A 83 -12.34 10.51 -11.42
CA GLU A 83 -12.36 11.35 -10.23
C GLU A 83 -10.98 11.50 -9.59
N CYS A 84 -10.17 10.44 -9.56
CA CYS A 84 -8.78 10.52 -9.11
C CYS A 84 -7.98 11.55 -9.92
N ARG A 85 -8.09 11.54 -11.25
CA ARG A 85 -7.43 12.53 -12.12
C ARG A 85 -7.89 13.97 -11.88
N LYS A 86 -9.18 14.18 -11.55
CA LYS A 86 -9.71 15.50 -11.23
C LYS A 86 -9.14 16.08 -9.93
N ASN A 87 -8.79 15.20 -8.99
CA ASN A 87 -8.23 15.57 -7.69
C ASN A 87 -6.70 15.39 -7.61
N GLU A 88 -6.03 15.25 -8.76
CA GLU A 88 -4.58 15.07 -8.87
C GLU A 88 -4.03 13.87 -8.06
N VAL A 89 -4.82 12.80 -8.01
CA VAL A 89 -4.46 11.54 -7.35
C VAL A 89 -4.01 10.54 -8.40
N ASP A 90 -2.78 10.06 -8.28
CA ASP A 90 -2.24 8.96 -9.10
C ASP A 90 -2.75 7.62 -8.57
N TYR A 91 -3.73 7.04 -9.25
CA TYR A 91 -4.25 5.70 -8.93
C TYR A 91 -3.65 4.65 -9.85
N ALA A 92 -2.91 3.70 -9.28
CA ALA A 92 -2.26 2.63 -10.02
C ALA A 92 -2.46 1.26 -9.35
N VAL A 93 -2.78 0.26 -10.17
CA VAL A 93 -2.79 -1.14 -9.74
C VAL A 93 -1.41 -1.72 -9.99
N VAL A 94 -0.73 -2.12 -8.93
CA VAL A 94 0.64 -2.62 -8.98
C VAL A 94 0.74 -3.97 -8.28
N LYS A 95 1.66 -4.80 -8.74
CA LYS A 95 1.92 -6.11 -8.13
C LYS A 95 2.51 -5.94 -6.73
N ASN A 96 1.95 -6.65 -5.73
CA ASN A 96 2.34 -6.56 -4.32
C ASN A 96 3.85 -6.74 -4.09
N THR A 97 4.49 -7.67 -4.82
CA THR A 97 5.93 -7.89 -4.69
C THR A 97 6.77 -6.68 -5.12
N LEU A 98 6.33 -5.91 -6.12
CA LEU A 98 7.02 -4.69 -6.55
C LEU A 98 6.78 -3.54 -5.57
N LEU A 99 5.56 -3.46 -5.00
CA LEU A 99 5.25 -2.50 -3.93
C LEU A 99 6.07 -2.75 -2.67
N ARG A 100 6.25 -4.01 -2.26
CA ARG A 100 7.12 -4.37 -1.13
C ARG A 100 8.54 -3.86 -1.33
N PHE A 101 9.12 -4.09 -2.50
CA PHE A 101 10.47 -3.56 -2.78
C PHE A 101 10.52 -2.03 -2.76
N ALA A 102 9.50 -1.36 -3.28
CA ALA A 102 9.44 0.10 -3.26
C ALA A 102 9.27 0.65 -1.83
N PHE A 103 8.41 0.05 -1.00
CA PHE A 103 8.22 0.45 0.40
C PHE A 103 9.45 0.18 1.26
N ASN A 104 10.13 -0.95 1.07
CA ASN A 104 11.38 -1.24 1.76
C ASN A 104 12.47 -0.23 1.42
N ASN A 105 12.54 0.25 0.17
CA ASN A 105 13.47 1.29 -0.25
C ASN A 105 13.16 2.65 0.40
N VAL A 106 11.89 2.93 0.71
CA VAL A 106 11.45 4.16 1.37
C VAL A 106 11.48 4.04 2.91
N GLY A 107 11.55 2.80 3.45
CA GLY A 107 11.60 2.54 4.89
C GLY A 107 10.25 2.27 5.55
N LEU A 108 9.19 2.02 4.76
CA LEU A 108 7.81 1.77 5.22
C LEU A 108 7.52 0.26 5.36
N ASN A 109 8.35 -0.46 6.12
CA ASN A 109 8.27 -1.93 6.25
C ASN A 109 6.99 -2.41 6.94
N GLU A 110 6.36 -1.59 7.77
CA GLU A 110 5.13 -1.94 8.51
C GLU A 110 3.92 -2.18 7.59
N LEU A 111 3.95 -1.64 6.37
CA LEU A 111 2.88 -1.85 5.38
C LEU A 111 2.94 -3.22 4.69
N ASP A 112 4.03 -3.97 4.85
CA ASP A 112 4.20 -5.27 4.20
C ASP A 112 3.13 -6.29 4.62
N GLU A 113 2.63 -6.23 5.85
CA GLU A 113 1.57 -7.10 6.35
C GLU A 113 0.22 -6.83 5.64
N GLN A 114 -0.01 -5.59 5.21
CA GLN A 114 -1.24 -5.17 4.55
C GLN A 114 -1.25 -5.48 3.05
N LEU A 115 -0.09 -5.78 2.45
CA LEU A 115 0.06 -6.09 1.03
C LEU A 115 -0.33 -7.53 0.67
N ASN A 116 -1.49 -7.99 1.14
CA ASN A 116 -2.04 -9.30 0.83
C ASN A 116 -3.30 -9.16 -0.04
N GLY A 117 -3.49 -10.04 -1.02
CA GLY A 117 -4.64 -10.04 -1.94
C GLY A 117 -4.52 -9.01 -3.06
N THR A 118 -5.66 -8.51 -3.54
CA THR A 118 -5.72 -7.45 -4.55
C THR A 118 -5.31 -6.12 -3.95
N THR A 119 -4.48 -5.36 -4.65
CA THR A 119 -3.93 -4.12 -4.10
C THR A 119 -3.82 -3.07 -5.19
N ALA A 120 -4.40 -1.91 -4.93
CA ALA A 120 -4.19 -0.70 -5.70
C ALA A 120 -3.59 0.37 -4.79
N LEU A 121 -2.76 1.20 -5.35
CA LEU A 121 -2.09 2.31 -4.69
C LEU A 121 -2.64 3.62 -5.23
N ALA A 122 -3.09 4.49 -4.35
CA ALA A 122 -3.46 5.87 -4.67
C ALA A 122 -2.47 6.81 -3.98
N VAL A 123 -1.79 7.63 -4.74
CA VAL A 123 -0.72 8.53 -4.28
C VAL A 123 -1.05 9.94 -4.70
N ALA A 124 -0.83 10.91 -3.81
CA ALA A 124 -1.03 12.32 -4.13
C ALA A 124 -0.03 13.22 -3.40
N SER A 125 0.14 14.42 -3.94
CA SER A 125 0.91 15.49 -3.30
C SER A 125 0.16 16.12 -2.13
N ASP A 126 -1.19 16.13 -2.19
CA ASP A 126 -2.04 16.59 -1.11
C ASP A 126 -2.33 15.45 -0.12
N PRO A 127 -2.18 15.64 1.20
CA PRO A 127 -2.40 14.57 2.19
C PRO A 127 -3.87 14.17 2.32
N VAL A 128 -4.82 15.03 2.01
CA VAL A 128 -6.26 14.81 2.21
C VAL A 128 -6.97 14.30 0.97
N ALA A 129 -6.51 14.69 -0.23
CA ALA A 129 -7.16 14.37 -1.49
C ALA A 129 -7.39 12.86 -1.71
N PRO A 130 -6.39 11.97 -1.54
CA PRO A 130 -6.59 10.53 -1.76
C PRO A 130 -7.54 9.92 -0.73
N ALA A 131 -7.47 10.35 0.54
CA ALA A 131 -8.33 9.84 1.61
C ALA A 131 -9.81 10.14 1.31
N ARG A 132 -10.11 11.33 0.85
CA ARG A 132 -11.48 11.77 0.56
C ARG A 132 -12.08 11.03 -0.62
N VAL A 133 -11.37 10.97 -1.76
CA VAL A 133 -11.86 10.27 -2.96
C VAL A 133 -12.11 8.80 -2.66
N ILE A 134 -11.17 8.14 -1.99
CA ILE A 134 -11.25 6.73 -1.66
C ILE A 134 -12.38 6.45 -0.67
N ALA A 135 -12.55 7.24 0.39
CA ALA A 135 -13.62 7.06 1.37
C ALA A 135 -15.00 7.29 0.76
N ASP A 136 -15.16 8.26 -0.14
CA ASP A 136 -16.43 8.51 -0.84
C ASP A 136 -16.79 7.33 -1.77
N TYR A 137 -15.79 6.70 -2.41
CA TYR A 137 -16.00 5.50 -3.20
C TYR A 137 -16.24 4.26 -2.34
N ALA A 138 -15.59 4.11 -1.21
CA ALA A 138 -15.84 3.03 -0.26
C ALA A 138 -17.30 3.04 0.22
N LYS A 139 -17.87 4.23 0.46
CA LYS A 139 -19.29 4.41 0.82
C LYS A 139 -20.22 4.07 -0.35
N LYS A 140 -19.89 4.47 -1.58
CA LYS A 140 -20.72 4.20 -2.77
C LYS A 140 -20.74 2.73 -3.16
N LEU A 141 -19.64 2.01 -2.97
CA LEU A 141 -19.46 0.63 -3.43
C LEU A 141 -19.78 -0.46 -2.38
N ASN A 142 -20.26 -0.07 -1.17
CA ASN A 142 -20.81 -0.95 -0.14
C ASN A 142 -20.04 -2.27 0.06
N GLY A 143 -18.77 -2.20 0.51
CA GLY A 143 -17.97 -3.37 0.87
C GLY A 143 -17.23 -4.07 -0.27
N LYS A 144 -17.29 -3.57 -1.51
CA LYS A 144 -16.46 -4.04 -2.62
C LYS A 144 -15.09 -3.36 -2.68
N PHE A 145 -14.96 -2.26 -1.97
CA PHE A 145 -13.78 -1.41 -1.97
C PHE A 145 -13.38 -1.13 -0.52
N GLU A 146 -12.30 -1.75 -0.09
CA GLU A 146 -11.83 -1.68 1.29
C GLU A 146 -10.50 -0.95 1.37
N ILE A 147 -10.37 -0.08 2.36
CA ILE A 147 -9.12 0.59 2.67
C ILE A 147 -8.30 -0.35 3.56
N LYS A 148 -7.10 -0.72 3.16
CA LYS A 148 -6.19 -1.55 3.96
C LYS A 148 -5.36 -0.73 4.93
N GLY A 149 -4.89 0.41 4.48
CA GLY A 149 -4.06 1.32 5.24
C GLY A 149 -3.43 2.36 4.33
N GLY A 150 -2.50 3.12 4.85
CA GLY A 150 -1.79 4.12 4.07
C GLY A 150 -0.56 4.65 4.78
N PHE A 151 0.09 5.60 4.14
CA PHE A 151 1.18 6.34 4.72
C PHE A 151 0.94 7.84 4.50
N MET A 152 1.45 8.65 5.41
CA MET A 152 1.45 10.11 5.32
C MET A 152 2.74 10.64 5.93
N ASP A 153 3.46 11.47 5.19
CA ASP A 153 4.74 12.05 5.60
C ASP A 153 5.76 11.00 6.12
N GLY A 154 5.78 9.82 5.47
CA GLY A 154 6.69 8.72 5.83
C GLY A 154 6.28 7.94 7.08
N LYS A 155 5.06 8.14 7.61
CA LYS A 155 4.50 7.38 8.73
C LYS A 155 3.33 6.52 8.26
N VAL A 156 3.22 5.32 8.82
CA VAL A 156 2.08 4.45 8.56
C VAL A 156 0.84 4.98 9.29
N VAL A 157 -0.28 4.97 8.61
CA VAL A 157 -1.55 5.53 9.07
C VAL A 157 -2.63 4.44 9.05
N ASP A 158 -3.33 4.29 10.18
CA ASP A 158 -4.41 3.33 10.34
C ASP A 158 -5.71 3.76 9.65
N MET A 159 -6.62 2.80 9.44
CA MET A 159 -7.95 3.06 8.85
C MET A 159 -8.76 4.13 9.59
N ALA A 160 -8.64 4.19 10.93
CA ALA A 160 -9.36 5.17 11.74
C ALA A 160 -8.93 6.60 11.40
N THR A 161 -7.63 6.83 11.27
CA THR A 161 -7.05 8.14 10.91
C THR A 161 -7.32 8.49 9.45
N ILE A 162 -7.31 7.52 8.53
CA ILE A 162 -7.69 7.75 7.12
C ILE A 162 -9.15 8.21 7.02
N ASN A 163 -10.06 7.61 7.78
CA ASN A 163 -11.46 8.03 7.83
C ASN A 163 -11.63 9.44 8.44
N ALA A 164 -10.84 9.77 9.45
CA ALA A 164 -10.81 11.12 10.02
C ALA A 164 -10.29 12.16 9.01
N LEU A 165 -9.25 11.83 8.24
CA LEU A 165 -8.75 12.65 7.14
C LEU A 165 -9.79 12.82 6.02
N ALA A 166 -10.52 11.77 5.69
CA ALA A 166 -11.59 11.83 4.70
C ALA A 166 -12.76 12.76 5.09
N ALA A 167 -12.96 13.00 6.39
CA ALA A 167 -13.96 13.94 6.88
C ALA A 167 -13.54 15.42 6.68
N ILE A 168 -12.27 15.68 6.40
CA ILE A 168 -11.75 17.04 6.19
C ILE A 168 -12.12 17.52 4.79
N PRO A 169 -12.77 18.69 4.64
CA PRO A 169 -13.12 19.24 3.33
C PRO A 169 -11.89 19.71 2.56
N ALA A 170 -12.03 19.95 1.27
CA ALA A 170 -10.97 20.48 0.42
C ALA A 170 -10.47 21.85 0.93
N LEU A 171 -9.20 22.15 0.68
CA LEU A 171 -8.50 23.35 1.15
C LEU A 171 -9.30 24.66 0.98
N PRO A 172 -9.90 24.98 -0.20
CA PRO A 172 -10.65 26.21 -0.38
C PRO A 172 -11.93 26.25 0.49
N VAL A 173 -12.58 25.09 0.72
CA VAL A 173 -13.76 25.01 1.59
C VAL A 173 -13.37 25.18 3.06
N LEU A 174 -12.22 24.63 3.47
CA LEU A 174 -11.69 24.81 4.82
C LEU A 174 -11.38 26.28 5.10
N GLN A 175 -10.73 26.95 4.14
CA GLN A 175 -10.44 28.37 4.25
C GLN A 175 -11.74 29.20 4.33
N ALA A 176 -12.74 28.89 3.52
CA ALA A 176 -14.05 29.56 3.57
C ALA A 176 -14.75 29.33 4.92
N GLN A 177 -14.64 28.14 5.49
CA GLN A 177 -15.19 27.81 6.80
C GLN A 177 -14.50 28.62 7.92
N VAL A 178 -13.18 28.73 7.90
CA VAL A 178 -12.43 29.54 8.88
C VAL A 178 -12.85 31.00 8.78
N LEU A 179 -12.89 31.57 7.57
CA LEU A 179 -13.34 32.96 7.36
C LEU A 179 -14.80 33.14 7.81
N GLY A 180 -15.67 32.18 7.53
CA GLY A 180 -17.06 32.18 7.99
C GLY A 180 -17.18 32.19 9.51
N THR A 181 -16.39 31.40 10.23
CA THR A 181 -16.38 31.38 11.71
C THR A 181 -15.88 32.70 12.31
N MET A 182 -14.92 33.36 11.66
CA MET A 182 -14.45 34.68 12.10
C MET A 182 -15.51 35.81 11.88
N LEU A 183 -16.31 35.69 10.84
CA LEU A 183 -17.39 36.64 10.53
C LEU A 183 -18.70 36.29 11.32
N ALA A 184 -18.84 35.11 11.83
CA ALA A 184 -20.05 34.62 12.51
C ALA A 184 -20.54 35.59 13.64
N PRO A 185 -19.70 36.14 14.52
CA PRO A 185 -20.15 37.04 15.57
C PRO A 185 -20.80 38.30 15.03
N ILE A 186 -20.25 38.84 13.93
CA ILE A 186 -20.76 40.09 13.30
C ILE A 186 -22.08 39.80 12.58
N THR A 187 -22.15 38.71 11.83
CA THR A 187 -23.37 38.30 11.13
C THR A 187 -24.52 37.93 12.08
N SER A 188 -24.21 37.26 13.19
CA SER A 188 -25.22 36.90 14.22
C SER A 188 -25.79 38.17 14.87
N LEU A 189 -24.96 39.16 15.18
CA LEU A 189 -25.42 40.45 15.73
C LEU A 189 -26.32 41.18 14.74
N ALA A 190 -25.92 41.24 13.47
CA ALA A 190 -26.72 41.85 12.43
C ALA A 190 -28.09 41.18 12.23
N CYS A 191 -28.11 39.80 12.28
CA CYS A 191 -29.36 39.05 12.21
C CYS A 191 -30.28 39.34 13.39
N VAL A 192 -29.76 39.42 14.61
CA VAL A 192 -30.56 39.78 15.81
C VAL A 192 -31.11 41.18 15.72
N LEU A 193 -30.32 42.15 15.30
CA LEU A 193 -30.78 43.54 15.09
C LEU A 193 -31.87 43.63 14.03
N LYS A 194 -31.73 42.86 12.95
CA LYS A 194 -32.77 42.81 11.89
C LYS A 194 -34.08 42.19 12.44
N GLN A 195 -34.03 41.11 13.20
CA GLN A 195 -35.18 40.48 13.81
C GLN A 195 -35.92 41.41 14.82
N ILE A 196 -35.19 42.28 15.52
CA ILE A 196 -35.77 43.29 16.41
C ILE A 196 -36.46 44.37 15.63
N ALA A 197 -35.88 44.80 14.49
CA ALA A 197 -36.45 45.85 13.65
C ALA A 197 -37.69 45.38 12.86
N GLU A 198 -37.85 44.09 12.58
CA GLU A 198 -39.00 43.52 11.86
C GLU A 198 -40.14 43.13 12.81
N LYS A 199 -40.02 43.31 14.14
CA LYS A 199 -41.00 43.02 15.17
C LYS A 199 -41.73 44.28 15.63
#